data_0e35af221052e2707f372d78f5cef6ed
#
_entry.id   0e35af221052e2707f372d78f5cef6ed
#
_cell.length_a   1.000
_cell.length_b   1.000
_cell.length_c   1.000
_cell.angle_alpha   90.00
_cell.angle_beta   90.00
_cell.angle_gamma   90.00
#
_symmetry.space_group_name_H-M   'P 1'
#
loop_
_entity.id
_entity.type
_entity.pdbx_description
1 polymer ?
#
loop_
_entity_poly.entity_id
_entity_poly.type
_entity_poly.pdbx_seq_one_letter_code
_entity_poly.pdbx_strand_id
1 'polypeptide(L)'
;YTLTGEKYYLTQADYWGTLEPYTPWIEKDTARHYQFYPFVNLGHANLGESGTEYSQKYLDFMRKGLELIYQRDQNDVFQVKIPFVWCSNNYVAAALTQCRLYREATGDTRYDHMEAAMRDWLFGCNPWGTSMICGLPEGGDYPLYPHSAVTLFLGQTTTGGLVDGPIYKGIYENLRGLTLFNPDPYAAFQGGRAVYHDDIGDYSTNEPTLDGTASLSYYFSTLEKEGRAQKEQSAGDVIDAHGALIRKGSDEKAIYLLFSADEFGEGFDHILNVLDDRNIKGSFFLTGNFLRNKKFTPVTRRIIADGHYTGPHSDAHLLYIPWENRDTLLVTKEQFNNDLLNNVTALGKAGLKKQKPQYFLAPYEWYNRAINRWTEEMGMTLVNFTPGTGTGADYTTPDMASYRSSDYLIERLASFEKNTAGGLNGALVLIHPGTDQARTDKLYLRLGELIDFYTDKGYIFKKL
;
A
#
# COMPACT_ATOMS: atom_id res chain seq x y z
N TYR A 1 -7.00 26.43 -12.21
CA TYR A 1 -7.45 25.63 -13.35
C TYR A 1 -8.28 24.44 -12.87
N THR A 2 -7.76 23.61 -12.00
CA THR A 2 -8.47 22.40 -11.51
C THR A 2 -9.86 22.72 -10.91
N LEU A 3 -10.01 23.85 -10.23
CA LEU A 3 -11.28 24.26 -9.61
C LEU A 3 -12.23 24.97 -10.57
N THR A 4 -11.70 25.73 -11.52
CA THR A 4 -12.50 26.66 -12.36
C THR A 4 -12.66 26.20 -13.81
N GLY A 5 -11.76 25.34 -14.30
CA GLY A 5 -11.66 24.96 -15.71
C GLY A 5 -11.05 26.04 -16.61
N GLU A 6 -10.74 27.23 -16.08
CA GLU A 6 -10.28 28.36 -16.88
C GLU A 6 -8.81 28.21 -17.29
N LYS A 7 -8.56 28.11 -18.58
CA LYS A 7 -7.20 28.00 -19.17
C LYS A 7 -6.25 29.12 -18.77
N TYR A 8 -6.77 30.31 -18.46
CA TYR A 8 -5.95 31.43 -18.00
C TYR A 8 -5.05 31.04 -16.83
N TYR A 9 -5.59 30.39 -15.80
CA TYR A 9 -4.79 29.95 -14.63
C TYR A 9 -3.71 28.94 -14.99
N LEU A 10 -4.00 28.05 -15.91
CA LEU A 10 -3.02 27.07 -16.39
C LEU A 10 -1.87 27.74 -17.14
N THR A 11 -2.19 28.67 -18.03
CA THR A 11 -1.20 29.47 -18.81
C THR A 11 -0.32 30.30 -17.88
N GLN A 12 -0.90 30.91 -16.83
CA GLN A 12 -0.14 31.68 -15.85
C GLN A 12 0.78 30.75 -15.02
N ALA A 13 0.30 29.61 -14.60
CA ALA A 13 1.12 28.62 -13.89
C ALA A 13 2.30 28.15 -14.76
N ASP A 14 2.07 27.88 -16.04
CA ASP A 14 3.11 27.51 -16.99
C ASP A 14 4.13 28.66 -17.20
N TYR A 15 3.66 29.90 -17.33
CA TYR A 15 4.55 31.04 -17.46
C TYR A 15 5.52 31.17 -16.28
N TRP A 16 4.99 31.14 -15.05
CA TRP A 16 5.81 31.27 -13.85
C TRP A 16 6.68 30.03 -13.60
N GLY A 17 6.13 28.84 -13.82
CA GLY A 17 6.87 27.58 -13.62
C GLY A 17 8.04 27.43 -14.60
N THR A 18 7.95 27.98 -15.80
CA THR A 18 9.02 27.93 -16.82
C THR A 18 10.24 28.78 -16.44
N LEU A 19 10.08 29.76 -15.54
CA LEU A 19 11.20 30.55 -15.03
C LEU A 19 12.17 29.72 -14.18
N GLU A 20 11.72 28.54 -13.72
CA GLU A 20 12.54 27.56 -13.00
C GLU A 20 12.67 26.27 -13.84
N PRO A 21 13.65 26.18 -14.74
CA PRO A 21 13.72 25.09 -15.74
C PRO A 21 14.15 23.73 -15.17
N TYR A 22 14.33 23.62 -13.86
CA TYR A 22 14.57 22.38 -13.14
C TYR A 22 14.33 22.54 -11.64
N THR A 23 14.06 21.42 -10.95
CA THR A 23 13.80 21.37 -9.50
C THR A 23 14.16 19.99 -8.92
N PRO A 24 14.74 19.86 -7.73
CA PRO A 24 15.19 20.99 -6.89
C PRO A 24 16.34 21.77 -7.53
N TRP A 25 16.46 23.03 -7.18
CA TRP A 25 17.40 23.92 -7.82
C TRP A 25 18.74 23.92 -7.05
N ILE A 26 19.57 22.94 -7.30
CA ILE A 26 20.90 22.74 -6.67
C ILE A 26 21.94 22.65 -7.78
N GLU A 27 22.88 23.59 -7.79
CA GLU A 27 24.04 23.57 -8.68
C GLU A 27 25.25 22.89 -8.04
N LYS A 28 26.39 22.90 -8.72
CA LYS A 28 27.59 22.12 -8.32
C LYS A 28 28.03 22.41 -6.89
N ASP A 29 28.23 23.69 -6.52
CA ASP A 29 28.71 24.12 -5.21
C ASP A 29 27.83 25.24 -4.62
N THR A 30 26.72 25.52 -5.24
CA THR A 30 25.76 26.56 -4.86
C THR A 30 24.34 26.02 -4.86
N ALA A 31 23.48 26.70 -4.17
CA ALA A 31 22.05 26.43 -4.20
C ALA A 31 21.32 27.76 -4.02
N ARG A 32 20.08 27.84 -4.48
CA ARG A 32 19.21 28.94 -4.10
C ARG A 32 18.91 28.88 -2.61
N HIS A 33 18.44 29.97 -2.07
CA HIS A 33 18.06 30.01 -0.67
C HIS A 33 17.01 28.94 -0.38
N TYR A 34 17.21 28.15 0.68
CA TYR A 34 16.41 26.99 1.04
C TYR A 34 14.90 27.25 1.16
N GLN A 35 14.48 28.47 1.49
CA GLN A 35 13.06 28.88 1.60
C GLN A 35 12.25 28.64 0.32
N PHE A 36 12.88 28.57 -0.83
CA PHE A 36 12.16 28.43 -2.11
C PHE A 36 11.88 26.97 -2.49
N TYR A 37 12.54 26.02 -1.84
CA TYR A 37 12.50 24.62 -2.26
C TYR A 37 11.15 23.93 -2.15
N PRO A 38 10.44 23.97 -1.02
CA PRO A 38 9.18 23.25 -0.88
C PRO A 38 8.13 23.70 -1.88
N PHE A 39 8.10 25.01 -2.16
CA PHE A 39 7.11 25.60 -3.06
C PHE A 39 7.39 25.30 -4.54
N VAL A 40 8.64 25.33 -4.95
CA VAL A 40 9.04 25.00 -6.33
C VAL A 40 8.73 23.53 -6.63
N ASN A 41 9.08 22.62 -5.74
CA ASN A 41 8.83 21.19 -5.91
C ASN A 41 7.35 20.88 -6.08
N LEU A 42 6.49 21.41 -5.21
CA LEU A 42 5.04 21.20 -5.28
C LEU A 42 4.41 21.81 -6.53
N GLY A 43 4.86 22.98 -6.97
CA GLY A 43 4.35 23.63 -8.17
C GLY A 43 4.63 22.81 -9.44
N HIS A 44 5.85 22.31 -9.58
CA HIS A 44 6.22 21.46 -10.73
C HIS A 44 5.52 20.09 -10.66
N ALA A 45 5.41 19.48 -9.49
CA ALA A 45 4.68 18.24 -9.32
C ALA A 45 3.22 18.37 -9.73
N ASN A 46 2.51 19.41 -9.25
CA ASN A 46 1.13 19.68 -9.61
C ASN A 46 0.93 19.90 -11.12
N LEU A 47 1.85 20.61 -11.79
CA LEU A 47 1.80 20.79 -13.23
C LEU A 47 2.14 19.50 -13.98
N GLY A 48 3.09 18.72 -13.49
CA GLY A 48 3.44 17.42 -14.03
C GLY A 48 2.29 16.41 -14.00
N GLU A 49 1.51 16.42 -12.93
CA GLU A 49 0.35 15.53 -12.73
C GLU A 49 -0.96 16.09 -13.33
N SER A 50 -0.95 17.29 -13.88
CA SER A 50 -2.17 17.99 -14.33
C SER A 50 -2.90 17.32 -15.50
N GLY A 51 -2.28 16.39 -16.22
CA GLY A 51 -2.84 15.74 -17.42
C GLY A 51 -3.03 16.69 -18.60
N THR A 52 -2.33 17.84 -18.60
CA THR A 52 -2.40 18.87 -19.63
C THR A 52 -1.23 18.78 -20.61
N GLU A 53 -1.26 19.62 -21.66
CA GLU A 53 -0.16 19.76 -22.63
C GLU A 53 1.19 20.15 -21.99
N TYR A 54 1.19 20.65 -20.77
CA TYR A 54 2.41 21.05 -20.04
C TYR A 54 3.00 19.95 -19.16
N SER A 55 2.26 18.88 -18.86
CA SER A 55 2.65 17.87 -17.88
C SER A 55 4.05 17.31 -18.11
N GLN A 56 4.34 16.88 -19.35
CA GLN A 56 5.64 16.28 -19.67
C GLN A 56 6.80 17.25 -19.45
N LYS A 57 6.62 18.52 -19.77
CA LYS A 57 7.64 19.57 -19.55
C LYS A 57 8.04 19.67 -18.07
N TYR A 58 7.07 19.63 -17.17
CA TYR A 58 7.33 19.75 -15.73
C TYR A 58 7.91 18.48 -15.13
N LEU A 59 7.50 17.30 -15.60
CA LEU A 59 8.16 16.06 -15.24
C LEU A 59 9.63 16.04 -15.70
N ASP A 60 9.93 16.59 -16.88
CA ASP A 60 11.30 16.75 -17.37
C ASP A 60 12.12 17.73 -16.52
N PHE A 61 11.52 18.83 -16.03
CA PHE A 61 12.18 19.75 -15.10
C PHE A 61 12.50 19.07 -13.77
N MET A 62 11.56 18.28 -13.22
CA MET A 62 11.79 17.50 -12.00
C MET A 62 12.93 16.49 -12.21
N ARG A 63 12.88 15.73 -13.31
CA ARG A 63 13.93 14.77 -13.67
C ARG A 63 15.29 15.45 -13.81
N LYS A 64 15.37 16.58 -14.49
CA LYS A 64 16.60 17.33 -14.68
C LYS A 64 17.23 17.78 -13.36
N GLY A 65 16.41 18.28 -12.42
CA GLY A 65 16.88 18.67 -11.10
C GLY A 65 17.42 17.47 -10.31
N LEU A 66 16.71 16.35 -10.31
CA LEU A 66 17.16 15.11 -9.66
C LEU A 66 18.44 14.56 -10.29
N GLU A 67 18.58 14.62 -11.61
CA GLU A 67 19.79 14.18 -12.32
C GLU A 67 21.00 15.02 -11.93
N LEU A 68 20.86 16.34 -11.79
CA LEU A 68 21.93 17.21 -11.31
C LEU A 68 22.42 16.81 -9.92
N ILE A 69 21.52 16.47 -9.02
CA ILE A 69 21.88 15.96 -7.68
C ILE A 69 22.53 14.58 -7.79
N TYR A 70 21.91 13.67 -8.55
CA TYR A 70 22.38 12.30 -8.73
C TYR A 70 23.82 12.21 -9.24
N GLN A 71 24.20 13.10 -10.15
CA GLN A 71 25.55 13.15 -10.74
C GLN A 71 26.60 13.80 -9.79
N ARG A 72 26.17 14.39 -8.68
CA ARG A 72 27.12 15.00 -7.74
C ARG A 72 27.89 13.92 -6.98
N ASP A 73 29.13 14.24 -6.66
CA ASP A 73 29.97 13.57 -5.66
C ASP A 73 29.84 12.03 -5.61
N GLN A 74 30.09 11.39 -6.77
CA GLN A 74 29.90 9.94 -6.93
C GLN A 74 30.75 9.10 -5.97
N ASN A 75 31.83 9.71 -5.41
CA ASN A 75 32.74 9.08 -4.46
C ASN A 75 32.39 9.36 -2.99
N ASP A 76 31.30 10.09 -2.72
CA ASP A 76 30.84 10.32 -1.35
C ASP A 76 30.32 9.00 -0.76
N VAL A 77 30.94 8.57 0.33
CA VAL A 77 30.60 7.31 1.03
C VAL A 77 29.14 7.31 1.52
N PHE A 78 28.68 8.47 2.00
CA PHE A 78 27.32 8.63 2.52
C PHE A 78 26.28 8.95 1.43
N GLN A 79 26.71 9.27 0.22
CA GLN A 79 25.85 9.56 -0.94
C GLN A 79 24.79 10.65 -0.70
N VAL A 80 25.09 11.60 0.21
CA VAL A 80 24.14 12.68 0.53
C VAL A 80 23.97 13.68 -0.62
N LYS A 81 25.01 13.88 -1.43
CA LYS A 81 25.00 14.64 -2.68
C LYS A 81 24.51 16.11 -2.61
N ILE A 82 24.43 16.65 -1.41
CA ILE A 82 23.99 18.03 -1.13
C ILE A 82 25.21 18.90 -0.79
N PRO A 83 25.30 20.15 -1.25
CA PRO A 83 26.34 21.08 -0.80
C PRO A 83 26.11 21.45 0.67
N PHE A 84 27.17 21.45 1.49
CA PHE A 84 27.11 21.83 2.89
C PHE A 84 27.12 23.37 3.07
N VAL A 85 26.14 24.00 2.45
CA VAL A 85 25.85 25.43 2.64
C VAL A 85 24.92 25.58 3.84
N TRP A 86 24.61 26.81 4.23
CA TRP A 86 23.68 27.09 5.33
C TRP A 86 22.34 26.34 5.13
N CYS A 87 21.82 25.73 6.20
CA CYS A 87 20.61 24.90 6.20
C CYS A 87 20.70 23.71 5.22
N SER A 88 21.82 23.00 5.19
CA SER A 88 22.04 21.88 4.26
C SER A 88 20.97 20.78 4.37
N ASN A 89 20.46 20.51 5.57
CA ASN A 89 19.40 19.49 5.77
C ASN A 89 18.07 19.91 5.13
N ASN A 90 17.79 21.19 4.95
CA ASN A 90 16.60 21.64 4.23
C ASN A 90 16.68 21.25 2.74
N TYR A 91 17.89 21.26 2.17
CA TYR A 91 18.10 20.76 0.79
C TYR A 91 17.95 19.23 0.71
N VAL A 92 18.39 18.51 1.75
CA VAL A 92 18.15 17.06 1.84
C VAL A 92 16.65 16.80 1.87
N ALA A 93 15.89 17.48 2.72
CA ALA A 93 14.43 17.36 2.81
C ALA A 93 13.72 17.69 1.48
N ALA A 94 14.17 18.74 0.78
CA ALA A 94 13.65 19.10 -0.52
C ALA A 94 13.94 18.04 -1.58
N ALA A 95 15.16 17.47 -1.61
CA ALA A 95 15.53 16.42 -2.53
C ALA A 95 14.75 15.12 -2.29
N LEU A 96 14.56 14.73 -1.01
CA LEU A 96 13.71 13.59 -0.63
C LEU A 96 12.27 13.74 -1.13
N THR A 97 11.68 14.92 -0.89
CA THR A 97 10.33 15.24 -1.38
C THR A 97 10.27 15.18 -2.90
N GLN A 98 11.27 15.73 -3.58
CA GLN A 98 11.35 15.71 -5.05
C GLN A 98 11.45 14.29 -5.62
N CYS A 99 12.28 13.42 -5.03
CA CYS A 99 12.42 12.01 -5.44
C CYS A 99 11.07 11.31 -5.33
N ARG A 100 10.37 11.51 -4.21
CA ARG A 100 9.09 10.88 -3.94
C ARG A 100 8.00 11.34 -4.90
N LEU A 101 7.81 12.65 -5.08
CA LEU A 101 6.85 13.23 -6.02
C LEU A 101 7.11 12.76 -7.46
N TYR A 102 8.38 12.75 -7.89
CA TYR A 102 8.73 12.31 -9.23
C TYR A 102 8.43 10.82 -9.44
N ARG A 103 8.77 9.97 -8.48
CA ARG A 103 8.47 8.53 -8.53
C ARG A 103 6.95 8.27 -8.55
N GLU A 104 6.17 8.97 -7.75
CA GLU A 104 4.71 8.84 -7.74
C GLU A 104 4.08 9.24 -9.08
N ALA A 105 4.56 10.32 -9.69
CA ALA A 105 4.04 10.82 -10.96
C ALA A 105 4.47 9.98 -12.18
N THR A 106 5.63 9.31 -12.13
CA THR A 106 6.22 8.66 -13.31
C THR A 106 6.41 7.15 -13.19
N GLY A 107 6.48 6.63 -11.97
CA GLY A 107 6.90 5.25 -11.69
C GLY A 107 8.40 4.99 -11.89
N ASP A 108 9.22 6.02 -12.18
CA ASP A 108 10.66 5.89 -12.36
C ASP A 108 11.37 5.71 -11.02
N THR A 109 12.05 4.57 -10.84
CA THR A 109 12.75 4.18 -9.60
C THR A 109 14.25 4.49 -9.62
N ARG A 110 14.74 5.18 -10.63
CA ARG A 110 16.18 5.46 -10.84
C ARG A 110 16.84 6.12 -9.64
N TYR A 111 16.10 6.96 -8.90
CA TYR A 111 16.62 7.74 -7.79
C TYR A 111 16.35 7.11 -6.41
N ASP A 112 15.78 5.91 -6.33
CA ASP A 112 15.40 5.27 -5.06
C ASP A 112 16.61 5.04 -4.13
N HIS A 113 17.76 4.66 -4.69
CA HIS A 113 18.99 4.50 -3.91
C HIS A 113 19.50 5.83 -3.34
N MET A 114 19.42 6.91 -4.12
CA MET A 114 19.79 8.26 -3.66
C MET A 114 18.82 8.75 -2.58
N GLU A 115 17.53 8.53 -2.76
CA GLU A 115 16.51 8.84 -1.75
C GLU A 115 16.80 8.11 -0.43
N ALA A 116 17.06 6.79 -0.49
CA ALA A 116 17.39 6.00 0.68
C ALA A 116 18.63 6.51 1.41
N ALA A 117 19.71 6.80 0.68
CA ALA A 117 20.94 7.32 1.26
C ALA A 117 20.75 8.68 1.95
N MET A 118 20.00 9.59 1.35
CA MET A 118 19.66 10.90 1.93
C MET A 118 18.76 10.76 3.17
N ARG A 119 17.82 9.85 3.17
CA ARG A 119 17.01 9.53 4.36
C ARG A 119 17.89 9.00 5.48
N ASP A 120 18.74 8.03 5.17
CA ASP A 120 19.61 7.39 6.15
C ASP A 120 20.63 8.40 6.72
N TRP A 121 21.07 9.36 5.90
CA TRP A 121 21.87 10.50 6.39
C TRP A 121 21.16 11.28 7.50
N LEU A 122 19.89 11.61 7.33
CA LEU A 122 19.12 12.34 8.36
C LEU A 122 18.94 11.52 9.64
N PHE A 123 18.99 10.20 9.58
CA PHE A 123 18.84 9.31 10.73
C PHE A 123 20.16 8.75 11.29
N GLY A 124 21.31 9.37 10.95
CA GLY A 124 22.58 9.07 11.59
C GLY A 124 23.59 8.32 10.72
N CYS A 125 23.26 7.92 9.49
CA CYS A 125 24.27 7.42 8.55
C CYS A 125 25.06 8.58 7.94
N ASN A 126 25.83 9.26 8.81
CA ASN A 126 26.62 10.44 8.52
C ASN A 126 27.94 10.41 9.33
N PRO A 127 28.90 11.30 9.07
CA PRO A 127 30.22 11.29 9.77
C PRO A 127 30.13 11.37 11.29
N TRP A 128 29.12 11.99 11.83
CA TRP A 128 28.93 12.19 13.27
C TRP A 128 28.17 11.06 13.96
N GLY A 129 27.55 10.15 13.18
CA GLY A 129 26.79 8.99 13.70
C GLY A 129 25.51 9.37 14.44
N THR A 130 25.02 10.60 14.29
CA THR A 130 23.84 11.11 14.98
C THR A 130 22.72 11.50 14.03
N SER A 131 21.47 11.32 14.46
CA SER A 131 20.31 11.84 13.73
C SER A 131 20.38 13.37 13.65
N MET A 132 19.86 13.93 12.59
CA MET A 132 19.66 15.36 12.41
C MET A 132 18.25 15.82 12.82
N ILE A 133 17.48 14.93 13.44
CA ILE A 133 16.11 15.18 13.87
C ILE A 133 16.02 15.04 15.38
N CYS A 134 15.71 16.13 16.07
CA CYS A 134 15.62 16.16 17.53
C CYS A 134 14.67 15.09 18.06
N GLY A 135 15.09 14.30 19.04
CA GLY A 135 14.30 13.28 19.71
C GLY A 135 13.94 12.05 18.89
N LEU A 136 14.44 11.91 17.66
CA LEU A 136 14.15 10.77 16.77
C LEU A 136 15.44 10.20 16.15
N PRO A 137 15.53 8.85 15.96
CA PRO A 137 14.56 7.84 16.40
C PRO A 137 14.57 7.64 17.92
N GLU A 138 13.47 7.14 18.47
CA GLU A 138 13.41 6.78 19.90
C GLU A 138 14.50 5.75 20.24
N GLY A 139 15.28 6.04 21.29
CA GLY A 139 16.41 5.20 21.71
C GLY A 139 17.66 5.31 20.83
N GLY A 140 17.67 6.18 19.82
CA GLY A 140 18.84 6.51 19.00
C GLY A 140 19.66 7.68 19.54
N ASP A 141 20.68 8.05 18.78
CA ASP A 141 21.46 9.28 19.01
C ASP A 141 20.87 10.42 18.20
N TYR A 142 20.64 11.57 18.80
CA TYR A 142 20.02 12.77 18.21
C TYR A 142 20.45 14.04 18.95
N PRO A 143 20.21 15.26 18.38
CA PRO A 143 20.57 16.51 19.04
C PRO A 143 19.96 16.67 20.43
N LEU A 144 20.80 16.83 21.45
CA LEU A 144 20.38 17.03 22.84
C LEU A 144 20.29 18.51 23.21
N TYR A 145 21.10 19.34 22.55
CA TYR A 145 21.25 20.77 22.83
C TYR A 145 20.94 21.63 21.58
N PRO A 146 19.79 21.42 20.90
CA PRO A 146 19.47 22.22 19.71
C PRO A 146 19.38 23.71 20.08
N HIS A 147 19.85 24.58 19.17
CA HIS A 147 19.77 26.02 19.31
C HIS A 147 18.32 26.52 19.23
N SER A 148 17.63 26.48 20.35
CA SER A 148 16.23 26.80 20.47
C SER A 148 15.90 27.46 21.79
N ALA A 149 14.99 28.43 21.77
CA ALA A 149 14.43 29.02 23.00
C ALA A 149 13.76 27.98 23.91
N VAL A 150 13.17 26.94 23.33
CA VAL A 150 12.55 25.81 24.06
C VAL A 150 13.62 25.06 24.83
N THR A 151 14.74 24.75 24.21
CA THR A 151 15.87 24.08 24.86
C THR A 151 16.49 24.99 25.93
N LEU A 152 16.72 26.26 25.58
CA LEU A 152 17.41 27.22 26.48
C LEU A 152 16.60 27.53 27.74
N PHE A 153 15.31 27.79 27.61
CA PHE A 153 14.49 28.26 28.74
C PHE A 153 13.69 27.17 29.44
N LEU A 154 13.36 26.08 28.73
CA LEU A 154 12.54 25.01 29.28
C LEU A 154 13.33 23.73 29.54
N GLY A 155 14.58 23.61 29.05
CA GLY A 155 15.37 22.39 29.14
C GLY A 155 14.72 21.20 28.39
N GLN A 156 13.92 21.48 27.35
CA GLN A 156 13.19 20.48 26.59
C GLN A 156 13.71 20.41 25.15
N THR A 157 13.73 19.20 24.60
CA THR A 157 14.04 18.98 23.18
C THR A 157 12.84 19.29 22.31
N THR A 158 13.08 19.92 21.15
CA THR A 158 12.08 20.16 20.12
C THR A 158 11.86 18.89 19.28
N THR A 159 11.23 17.86 19.86
CA THR A 159 11.07 16.55 19.22
C THR A 159 10.43 16.67 17.83
N GLY A 160 11.07 16.06 16.84
CA GLY A 160 10.67 16.12 15.42
C GLY A 160 11.29 17.29 14.65
N GLY A 161 11.95 18.24 15.33
CA GLY A 161 12.60 19.37 14.68
C GLY A 161 13.82 18.94 13.89
N LEU A 162 13.88 19.27 12.60
CA LEU A 162 15.06 19.09 11.75
C LEU A 162 16.05 20.24 12.00
N VAL A 163 17.26 19.92 12.43
CA VAL A 163 18.31 20.93 12.58
C VAL A 163 18.90 21.32 11.23
N ASP A 164 19.46 22.54 11.14
CA ASP A 164 20.03 23.11 9.91
C ASP A 164 21.00 22.18 9.18
N GLY A 165 21.76 21.40 9.94
CA GLY A 165 22.71 20.44 9.41
C GLY A 165 24.11 21.02 9.17
N PRO A 166 25.04 20.14 8.75
CA PRO A 166 26.44 20.52 8.62
C PRO A 166 26.67 21.58 7.55
N ILE A 167 27.67 22.46 7.82
CA ILE A 167 28.11 23.45 6.85
C ILE A 167 29.58 23.26 6.52
N TYR A 168 30.03 23.79 5.36
CA TYR A 168 31.46 23.77 5.03
C TYR A 168 32.27 24.45 6.12
N LYS A 169 33.42 23.85 6.49
CA LYS A 169 34.32 24.37 7.49
C LYS A 169 34.72 25.82 7.25
N GLY A 170 34.99 26.19 5.97
CA GLY A 170 35.30 27.55 5.61
C GLY A 170 34.18 28.56 5.83
N ILE A 171 32.92 28.13 5.81
CA ILE A 171 31.77 28.97 6.20
C ILE A 171 31.80 29.15 7.72
N TYR A 172 31.88 28.03 8.45
CA TYR A 172 31.89 28.02 9.91
C TYR A 172 32.96 28.93 10.54
N GLU A 173 34.20 28.84 10.06
CA GLU A 173 35.35 29.61 10.57
C GLU A 173 35.19 31.14 10.36
N ASN A 174 34.32 31.56 9.45
CA ASN A 174 34.03 32.97 9.19
C ASN A 174 32.80 33.52 9.92
N LEU A 175 32.12 32.68 10.71
CA LEU A 175 30.94 33.09 11.48
C LEU A 175 31.35 33.98 12.65
N ARG A 176 30.45 34.91 13.03
CA ARG A 176 30.65 35.81 14.15
C ARG A 176 29.58 35.61 15.22
N GLY A 177 29.98 35.72 16.47
CA GLY A 177 29.03 35.62 17.59
C GLY A 177 28.65 34.21 17.97
N LEU A 178 29.24 33.20 17.34
CA LEU A 178 29.06 31.81 17.68
C LEU A 178 29.97 31.46 18.86
N THR A 179 29.42 30.80 19.87
CA THR A 179 30.18 30.33 21.05
C THR A 179 29.63 28.96 21.46
N LEU A 180 30.48 27.95 21.44
CA LEU A 180 30.10 26.64 21.96
C LEU A 180 30.24 26.67 23.50
N PHE A 181 29.24 26.17 24.19
CA PHE A 181 29.16 26.14 25.66
C PHE A 181 29.62 24.81 26.24
N ASN A 182 29.53 23.73 25.46
CA ASN A 182 29.89 22.37 25.88
C ASN A 182 31.09 21.86 25.09
N PRO A 183 31.86 20.90 25.63
CA PRO A 183 32.83 20.15 24.83
C PRO A 183 32.12 19.49 23.63
N ASP A 184 32.74 19.61 22.45
CA ASP A 184 32.19 19.01 21.25
C ASP A 184 32.22 17.47 21.32
N PRO A 185 31.08 16.78 21.39
CA PRO A 185 31.03 15.33 21.46
C PRO A 185 31.54 14.67 20.17
N TYR A 186 31.55 15.40 19.08
CA TYR A 186 31.95 14.94 17.75
C TYR A 186 33.32 15.40 17.32
N ALA A 187 34.15 15.96 18.23
CA ALA A 187 35.46 16.53 17.93
C ALA A 187 36.37 15.58 17.11
N ALA A 188 36.29 14.26 17.39
CA ALA A 188 37.08 13.26 16.68
C ALA A 188 36.57 12.99 15.24
N PHE A 189 35.36 13.41 14.92
CA PHE A 189 34.68 13.16 13.64
C PHE A 189 34.49 14.44 12.83
N GLN A 190 34.97 15.59 13.32
CA GLN A 190 34.95 16.84 12.57
C GLN A 190 35.88 16.75 11.37
N GLY A 191 35.30 16.69 10.18
CA GLY A 191 36.06 16.59 8.94
C GLY A 191 36.69 17.92 8.50
N GLY A 192 37.69 17.84 7.63
CA GLY A 192 38.26 19.04 6.99
C GLY A 192 37.29 19.74 6.01
N ARG A 193 36.18 19.09 5.62
CA ARG A 193 35.22 19.59 4.65
C ARG A 193 34.03 20.29 5.29
N ALA A 194 33.41 19.64 6.27
CA ALA A 194 32.18 20.13 6.92
C ALA A 194 32.26 19.90 8.43
N VAL A 195 31.48 20.68 9.16
CA VAL A 195 31.37 20.63 10.63
C VAL A 195 29.89 20.59 11.03
N TYR A 196 29.65 19.96 12.20
CA TYR A 196 28.35 19.94 12.88
C TYR A 196 28.61 19.88 14.39
N HIS A 197 27.89 20.65 15.19
CA HIS A 197 27.98 20.63 16.63
C HIS A 197 26.59 20.50 17.27
N ASP A 198 26.47 19.60 18.23
CA ASP A 198 25.29 19.56 19.10
C ASP A 198 25.54 20.49 20.30
N ASP A 199 25.35 21.78 20.10
CA ASP A 199 25.52 22.80 21.13
C ASP A 199 24.49 23.91 20.99
N ILE A 200 23.94 24.36 22.13
CA ILE A 200 22.93 25.44 22.18
C ILE A 200 23.46 26.77 21.63
N GLY A 201 24.77 26.95 21.56
CA GLY A 201 25.40 28.14 20.98
C GLY A 201 25.64 28.07 19.48
N ASP A 202 25.48 26.90 18.86
CA ASP A 202 25.65 26.74 17.42
C ASP A 202 24.33 26.98 16.64
N TYR A 203 24.10 28.25 16.33
CA TYR A 203 22.97 28.68 15.51
C TYR A 203 23.11 28.33 14.02
N SER A 204 24.27 27.81 13.62
CA SER A 204 24.59 27.60 12.21
C SER A 204 24.37 26.16 11.72
N THR A 205 24.49 25.18 12.63
CA THR A 205 24.34 23.76 12.28
C THR A 205 23.27 23.05 13.11
N ASN A 206 22.87 23.61 14.25
CA ASN A 206 22.03 22.95 15.25
C ASN A 206 20.70 23.70 15.56
N GLU A 207 20.31 24.68 14.73
CA GLU A 207 19.01 25.33 14.87
C GLU A 207 17.90 24.48 14.24
N PRO A 208 16.86 24.03 15.00
CA PRO A 208 15.71 23.36 14.42
C PRO A 208 14.77 24.39 13.76
N THR A 209 14.71 24.39 12.44
CA THR A 209 13.93 25.35 11.66
C THR A 209 12.53 24.84 11.31
N LEU A 210 11.55 25.75 11.26
CA LEU A 210 10.16 25.42 10.93
C LEU A 210 10.02 24.94 9.49
N ASP A 211 10.67 25.58 8.55
CA ASP A 211 10.61 25.27 7.13
C ASP A 211 11.30 23.93 6.78
N GLY A 212 12.46 23.65 7.38
CA GLY A 212 13.11 22.34 7.25
C GLY A 212 12.25 21.21 7.79
N THR A 213 11.71 21.39 9.00
CA THR A 213 10.81 20.43 9.64
C THR A 213 9.52 20.21 8.83
N ALA A 214 8.88 21.30 8.36
CA ALA A 214 7.68 21.21 7.58
C ALA A 214 7.89 20.48 6.23
N SER A 215 9.06 20.66 5.62
CA SER A 215 9.42 20.01 4.36
C SER A 215 9.48 18.48 4.45
N LEU A 216 9.74 17.93 5.65
CA LEU A 216 9.72 16.48 5.88
C LEU A 216 8.34 15.88 6.08
N SER A 217 7.31 16.68 6.36
CA SER A 217 5.96 16.19 6.68
C SER A 217 5.39 15.30 5.59
N TYR A 218 5.48 15.76 4.33
CA TYR A 218 5.03 14.99 3.16
C TYR A 218 5.83 13.69 3.05
N TYR A 219 7.16 13.78 3.09
CA TYR A 219 8.04 12.63 2.95
C TYR A 219 7.76 11.55 4.01
N PHE A 220 7.68 11.93 5.28
CA PHE A 220 7.36 11.00 6.36
C PHE A 220 5.95 10.38 6.24
N SER A 221 4.98 11.15 5.77
CA SER A 221 3.64 10.61 5.52
C SER A 221 3.63 9.52 4.44
N THR A 222 4.49 9.65 3.42
CA THR A 222 4.64 8.60 2.39
C THR A 222 5.36 7.36 2.92
N LEU A 223 6.39 7.52 3.76
CA LEU A 223 7.05 6.40 4.44
C LEU A 223 6.09 5.67 5.38
N GLU A 224 5.28 6.41 6.14
CA GLU A 224 4.27 5.79 7.01
C GLU A 224 3.25 4.99 6.20
N LYS A 225 2.77 5.54 5.08
CA LYS A 225 1.87 4.84 4.16
C LYS A 225 2.50 3.55 3.63
N GLU A 226 3.77 3.58 3.22
CA GLU A 226 4.51 2.40 2.77
C GLU A 226 4.72 1.39 3.90
N GLY A 227 5.10 1.85 5.09
CA GLY A 227 5.28 1.00 6.27
C GLY A 227 3.97 0.34 6.72
N ARG A 228 2.86 1.06 6.67
CA ARG A 228 1.52 0.48 6.91
C ARG A 228 1.19 -0.57 5.86
N ALA A 229 1.43 -0.29 4.58
CA ALA A 229 1.20 -1.23 3.50
C ALA A 229 2.06 -2.50 3.66
N GLN A 230 3.34 -2.36 4.02
CA GLN A 230 4.22 -3.50 4.32
C GLN A 230 3.75 -4.28 5.55
N LYS A 231 3.30 -3.59 6.60
CA LYS A 231 2.75 -4.22 7.80
C LYS A 231 1.43 -4.93 7.51
N GLU A 232 0.59 -4.38 6.65
CA GLU A 232 -0.61 -5.05 6.16
C GLU A 232 -0.30 -6.24 5.27
N GLN A 233 0.83 -6.22 4.52
CA GLN A 233 1.33 -7.36 3.75
C GLN A 233 1.91 -8.48 4.64
N SER A 234 2.52 -8.14 5.77
CA SER A 234 3.09 -9.07 6.75
C SER A 234 2.19 -9.31 7.96
N ALA A 235 1.11 -8.55 8.11
CA ALA A 235 0.15 -8.70 9.20
C ALA A 235 -0.76 -9.89 8.95
N GLY A 236 -1.23 -10.49 10.01
CA GLY A 236 -2.18 -11.61 10.00
C GLY A 236 -3.46 -11.36 9.19
N ASP A 237 -4.37 -12.26 9.32
CA ASP A 237 -5.68 -12.22 8.65
C ASP A 237 -6.40 -10.87 8.81
N VAL A 238 -6.96 -10.32 7.73
CA VAL A 238 -7.75 -9.09 7.76
C VAL A 238 -9.23 -9.43 7.88
N ILE A 239 -9.86 -8.86 8.89
CA ILE A 239 -11.27 -9.05 9.23
C ILE A 239 -12.05 -7.78 8.89
N ASP A 240 -13.22 -7.92 8.27
CA ASP A 240 -14.07 -6.78 7.96
C ASP A 240 -14.84 -6.23 9.18
N ALA A 241 -15.59 -5.16 9.01
CA ALA A 241 -16.37 -4.53 10.07
C ALA A 241 -17.48 -5.44 10.66
N HIS A 242 -17.83 -6.54 9.98
CA HIS A 242 -18.85 -7.49 10.40
C HIS A 242 -18.29 -8.82 10.91
N GLY A 243 -16.95 -8.97 10.93
CA GLY A 243 -16.26 -10.10 11.51
C GLY A 243 -15.77 -11.16 10.51
N ALA A 244 -16.04 -11.01 9.23
CA ALA A 244 -15.61 -12.00 8.23
C ALA A 244 -14.14 -11.79 7.83
N LEU A 245 -13.42 -12.89 7.65
CA LEU A 245 -12.10 -12.92 7.06
C LEU A 245 -12.21 -12.55 5.57
N ILE A 246 -11.60 -11.43 5.18
CA ILE A 246 -11.65 -10.89 3.81
C ILE A 246 -10.29 -10.86 3.12
N ARG A 247 -9.22 -11.13 3.85
CA ARG A 247 -7.86 -11.26 3.31
C ARG A 247 -7.02 -12.12 4.25
N LYS A 248 -6.31 -13.08 3.69
CA LYS A 248 -5.44 -14.00 4.44
C LYS A 248 -4.06 -13.38 4.66
N GLY A 249 -3.56 -13.43 5.88
CA GLY A 249 -2.15 -13.12 6.15
C GLY A 249 -1.23 -14.12 5.44
N SER A 250 -0.22 -13.62 4.75
CA SER A 250 0.74 -14.47 4.05
C SER A 250 2.09 -13.76 3.91
N ASP A 251 3.16 -14.46 4.25
CA ASP A 251 4.55 -14.03 4.01
C ASP A 251 4.94 -14.17 2.53
N GLU A 252 4.15 -14.91 1.76
CA GLU A 252 4.33 -15.13 0.33
C GLU A 252 3.27 -14.36 -0.45
N LYS A 253 3.59 -13.97 -1.67
CA LYS A 253 2.70 -13.28 -2.60
C LYS A 253 1.59 -14.23 -3.08
N ALA A 254 0.56 -14.48 -2.24
CA ALA A 254 -0.45 -15.51 -2.44
C ALA A 254 -1.83 -14.95 -2.79
N ILE A 255 -2.54 -15.61 -3.70
CA ILE A 255 -3.95 -15.39 -4.04
C ILE A 255 -4.73 -16.65 -3.65
N TYR A 256 -5.89 -16.48 -3.00
CA TYR A 256 -6.77 -17.57 -2.61
C TYR A 256 -8.00 -17.57 -3.51
N LEU A 257 -8.14 -18.62 -4.35
CA LEU A 257 -9.30 -18.76 -5.21
C LEU A 257 -10.48 -19.38 -4.45
N LEU A 258 -11.61 -18.69 -4.45
CA LEU A 258 -12.87 -19.13 -3.88
C LEU A 258 -13.85 -19.41 -5.01
N PHE A 259 -14.59 -20.50 -4.87
CA PHE A 259 -15.65 -20.90 -5.81
C PHE A 259 -16.91 -21.21 -5.00
N SER A 260 -18.03 -20.53 -5.27
CA SER A 260 -19.32 -20.80 -4.61
C SER A 260 -20.34 -21.32 -5.59
N ALA A 261 -21.16 -22.30 -5.20
CA ALA A 261 -22.17 -22.88 -6.04
C ALA A 261 -23.44 -23.31 -5.27
N ASP A 262 -24.60 -23.01 -5.86
CA ASP A 262 -25.93 -23.47 -5.44
C ASP A 262 -26.63 -24.24 -6.57
N GLU A 263 -27.14 -23.54 -7.57
CA GLU A 263 -27.95 -24.09 -8.64
C GLU A 263 -27.14 -24.44 -9.89
N PHE A 264 -26.10 -23.64 -10.19
CA PHE A 264 -25.34 -23.75 -11.43
C PHE A 264 -23.95 -24.37 -11.16
N GLY A 265 -23.42 -25.06 -12.16
CA GLY A 265 -22.14 -25.74 -12.00
C GLY A 265 -21.55 -26.29 -13.31
N GLU A 266 -21.93 -25.68 -14.45
CA GLU A 266 -21.49 -26.15 -15.78
C GLU A 266 -19.98 -25.94 -16.03
N GLY A 267 -19.32 -25.05 -15.30
CA GLY A 267 -17.89 -24.74 -15.43
C GLY A 267 -16.96 -25.57 -14.57
N PHE A 268 -17.47 -26.42 -13.65
CA PHE A 268 -16.60 -27.14 -12.71
C PHE A 268 -15.54 -28.01 -13.38
N ASP A 269 -15.90 -28.77 -14.43
CA ASP A 269 -14.94 -29.63 -15.11
C ASP A 269 -13.81 -28.80 -15.72
N HIS A 270 -14.14 -27.65 -16.33
CA HIS A 270 -13.16 -26.73 -16.86
C HIS A 270 -12.24 -26.18 -15.76
N ILE A 271 -12.81 -25.67 -14.65
CA ILE A 271 -12.06 -25.11 -13.52
C ILE A 271 -11.12 -26.16 -12.94
N LEU A 272 -11.61 -27.37 -12.67
CA LEU A 272 -10.79 -28.44 -12.07
C LEU A 272 -9.66 -28.88 -13.00
N ASN A 273 -9.87 -28.93 -14.31
CA ASN A 273 -8.81 -29.20 -15.27
C ASN A 273 -7.75 -28.09 -15.27
N VAL A 274 -8.18 -26.81 -15.30
CA VAL A 274 -7.25 -25.65 -15.26
C VAL A 274 -6.40 -25.66 -14.00
N LEU A 275 -7.00 -25.98 -12.84
CA LEU A 275 -6.28 -26.05 -11.55
C LEU A 275 -5.34 -27.25 -11.50
N ASP A 276 -5.73 -28.40 -12.03
CA ASP A 276 -4.93 -29.63 -12.05
C ASP A 276 -3.71 -29.47 -12.95
N ASP A 277 -3.90 -28.97 -14.15
CA ASP A 277 -2.81 -28.69 -15.13
C ASP A 277 -1.72 -27.77 -14.55
N ARG A 278 -2.07 -26.93 -13.56
CA ARG A 278 -1.13 -25.97 -12.90
C ARG A 278 -0.73 -26.38 -11.48
N ASN A 279 -1.16 -27.57 -11.05
CA ASN A 279 -0.95 -28.09 -9.69
C ASN A 279 -1.41 -27.10 -8.59
N ILE A 280 -2.56 -26.44 -8.80
CA ILE A 280 -3.16 -25.47 -7.88
C ILE A 280 -4.34 -26.10 -7.14
N LYS A 281 -4.49 -25.75 -5.87
CA LYS A 281 -5.68 -26.13 -5.08
C LYS A 281 -6.49 -24.88 -4.75
N GLY A 282 -7.80 -24.92 -5.02
CA GLY A 282 -8.76 -23.87 -4.71
C GLY A 282 -9.66 -24.21 -3.52
N SER A 283 -10.56 -23.29 -3.19
CA SER A 283 -11.51 -23.41 -2.09
C SER A 283 -12.94 -23.36 -2.62
N PHE A 284 -13.70 -24.44 -2.42
CA PHE A 284 -15.05 -24.61 -2.95
C PHE A 284 -16.08 -24.56 -1.82
N PHE A 285 -17.04 -23.68 -1.92
CA PHE A 285 -18.15 -23.49 -0.99
C PHE A 285 -19.45 -23.93 -1.65
N LEU A 286 -20.04 -25.02 -1.16
CA LEU A 286 -21.14 -25.71 -1.84
C LEU A 286 -22.37 -25.72 -0.93
N THR A 287 -23.54 -25.41 -1.48
CA THR A 287 -24.80 -25.51 -0.74
C THR A 287 -25.24 -26.97 -0.57
N GLY A 288 -26.12 -27.20 0.38
CA GLY A 288 -26.79 -28.52 0.51
C GLY A 288 -27.63 -28.85 -0.72
N ASN A 289 -28.24 -27.86 -1.36
CA ASN A 289 -28.97 -28.03 -2.61
C ASN A 289 -28.06 -28.59 -3.70
N PHE A 290 -26.90 -27.98 -3.92
CA PHE A 290 -25.90 -28.44 -4.88
C PHE A 290 -25.45 -29.89 -4.58
N LEU A 291 -25.11 -30.17 -3.31
CA LEU A 291 -24.61 -31.48 -2.89
C LEU A 291 -25.61 -32.61 -3.03
N ARG A 292 -26.91 -32.33 -2.90
CA ARG A 292 -28.00 -33.31 -3.09
C ARG A 292 -28.36 -33.52 -4.55
N ASN A 293 -27.97 -32.63 -5.42
CA ASN A 293 -28.26 -32.78 -6.86
C ASN A 293 -27.34 -33.86 -7.47
N LYS A 294 -27.96 -34.97 -7.91
CA LYS A 294 -27.23 -36.11 -8.47
C LYS A 294 -26.36 -35.76 -9.67
N LYS A 295 -26.74 -34.73 -10.44
CA LYS A 295 -25.98 -34.22 -11.59
C LYS A 295 -24.54 -33.80 -11.15
N PHE A 296 -24.41 -33.23 -9.97
CA PHE A 296 -23.14 -32.69 -9.47
C PHE A 296 -22.35 -33.67 -8.58
N THR A 297 -22.89 -34.88 -8.35
CA THR A 297 -22.19 -35.89 -7.53
C THR A 297 -20.80 -36.24 -8.05
N PRO A 298 -20.57 -36.44 -9.38
CA PRO A 298 -19.21 -36.76 -9.87
C PRO A 298 -18.22 -35.64 -9.59
N VAL A 299 -18.58 -34.40 -9.87
CA VAL A 299 -17.70 -33.25 -9.69
C VAL A 299 -17.44 -32.96 -8.22
N THR A 300 -18.43 -33.09 -7.34
CA THR A 300 -18.24 -32.97 -5.88
C THR A 300 -17.22 -34.00 -5.35
N ARG A 301 -17.30 -35.25 -5.83
CA ARG A 301 -16.31 -36.28 -5.47
C ARG A 301 -14.92 -35.94 -5.97
N ARG A 302 -14.80 -35.40 -7.19
CA ARG A 302 -13.52 -34.96 -7.74
C ARG A 302 -12.90 -33.83 -6.93
N ILE A 303 -13.65 -32.78 -6.57
CA ILE A 303 -13.21 -31.68 -5.73
C ILE A 303 -12.56 -32.19 -4.43
N ILE A 304 -13.23 -33.15 -3.76
CA ILE A 304 -12.76 -33.73 -2.51
C ILE A 304 -11.53 -34.62 -2.73
N ALA A 305 -11.55 -35.47 -3.77
CA ALA A 305 -10.46 -36.40 -4.09
C ALA A 305 -9.18 -35.70 -4.50
N ASP A 306 -9.30 -34.60 -5.26
CA ASP A 306 -8.17 -33.78 -5.73
C ASP A 306 -7.57 -32.91 -4.60
N GLY A 307 -8.15 -32.97 -3.39
CA GLY A 307 -7.62 -32.31 -2.20
C GLY A 307 -7.84 -30.79 -2.15
N HIS A 308 -8.80 -30.27 -2.86
CA HIS A 308 -9.27 -28.88 -2.71
C HIS A 308 -9.91 -28.68 -1.33
N TYR A 309 -9.92 -27.43 -0.84
CA TYR A 309 -10.74 -27.12 0.32
C TYR A 309 -12.22 -27.18 -0.07
N THR A 310 -13.06 -27.80 0.77
CA THR A 310 -14.51 -27.88 0.54
C THR A 310 -15.22 -27.47 1.83
N GLY A 311 -16.00 -26.39 1.76
CA GLY A 311 -16.71 -25.79 2.88
C GLY A 311 -18.21 -25.56 2.62
N PRO A 312 -18.97 -25.24 3.67
CA PRO A 312 -20.39 -24.96 3.59
C PRO A 312 -20.70 -23.57 3.01
N HIS A 313 -21.84 -23.49 2.27
CA HIS A 313 -22.43 -22.27 1.69
C HIS A 313 -23.93 -22.17 2.00
N SER A 314 -24.37 -22.54 3.21
CA SER A 314 -25.77 -22.77 3.60
C SER A 314 -26.36 -24.06 3.02
N ASP A 315 -27.33 -24.65 3.66
CA ASP A 315 -28.02 -25.82 3.14
C ASP A 315 -28.99 -25.46 2.02
N ALA A 316 -29.80 -24.45 2.23
CA ALA A 316 -30.87 -24.02 1.35
C ALA A 316 -30.63 -22.65 0.66
N HIS A 317 -29.39 -22.13 0.72
CA HIS A 317 -29.02 -20.83 0.19
C HIS A 317 -29.90 -19.68 0.73
N LEU A 318 -30.14 -19.68 2.05
CA LEU A 318 -31.05 -18.73 2.69
C LEU A 318 -30.44 -17.31 2.72
N LEU A 319 -31.26 -16.31 2.43
CA LEU A 319 -30.93 -14.92 2.73
C LEU A 319 -31.11 -14.70 4.24
N TYR A 320 -30.01 -14.52 4.99
CA TYR A 320 -30.04 -14.41 6.45
C TYR A 320 -30.41 -13.02 6.95
N ILE A 321 -30.14 -12.00 6.15
CA ILE A 321 -30.41 -10.59 6.50
C ILE A 321 -31.02 -9.86 5.29
N PRO A 322 -31.93 -8.88 5.47
CA PRO A 322 -32.53 -8.16 4.37
C PRO A 322 -31.51 -7.23 3.69
N TRP A 323 -31.74 -6.95 2.42
CA TRP A 323 -30.88 -6.07 1.63
C TRP A 323 -30.89 -4.62 2.13
N GLU A 324 -32.04 -4.16 2.62
CA GLU A 324 -32.30 -2.77 3.00
C GLU A 324 -31.76 -2.41 4.39
N ASN A 325 -31.61 -3.40 5.27
CA ASN A 325 -31.19 -3.15 6.65
C ASN A 325 -30.27 -4.28 7.17
N ARG A 326 -28.99 -4.02 7.19
CA ARG A 326 -27.97 -4.99 7.59
C ARG A 326 -27.99 -5.32 9.10
N ASP A 327 -28.65 -4.50 9.93
CA ASP A 327 -28.73 -4.71 11.37
C ASP A 327 -29.87 -5.64 11.81
N THR A 328 -30.73 -6.05 10.88
CA THR A 328 -31.85 -6.97 11.13
C THR A 328 -31.53 -8.39 10.66
N LEU A 329 -32.36 -9.34 11.09
CA LEU A 329 -32.22 -10.75 10.79
C LEU A 329 -33.52 -11.26 10.18
N LEU A 330 -33.41 -12.08 9.11
CA LEU A 330 -34.52 -12.82 8.50
C LEU A 330 -34.65 -14.23 9.07
N VAL A 331 -33.67 -14.67 9.85
CA VAL A 331 -33.63 -16.00 10.47
C VAL A 331 -33.36 -15.89 11.98
N THR A 332 -33.87 -16.84 12.73
CA THR A 332 -33.45 -17.03 14.13
C THR A 332 -32.11 -17.76 14.18
N LYS A 333 -31.42 -17.68 15.34
CA LYS A 333 -30.18 -18.44 15.57
C LYS A 333 -30.37 -19.93 15.36
N GLU A 334 -31.51 -20.47 15.80
CA GLU A 334 -31.81 -21.89 15.62
C GLU A 334 -31.97 -22.27 14.14
N GLN A 335 -32.65 -21.44 13.35
CA GLN A 335 -32.81 -21.64 11.90
C GLN A 335 -31.43 -21.60 11.21
N PHE A 336 -30.59 -20.60 11.53
CA PHE A 336 -29.23 -20.50 11.02
C PHE A 336 -28.39 -21.75 11.35
N ASN A 337 -28.38 -22.14 12.63
CA ASN A 337 -27.61 -23.29 13.10
C ASN A 337 -28.05 -24.59 12.41
N ASN A 338 -29.37 -24.80 12.27
CA ASN A 338 -29.92 -25.97 11.59
C ASN A 338 -29.56 -25.99 10.09
N ASP A 339 -29.66 -24.85 9.41
CA ASP A 339 -29.27 -24.70 8.01
C ASP A 339 -27.79 -25.05 7.82
N LEU A 340 -26.90 -24.45 8.61
CA LEU A 340 -25.46 -24.69 8.48
C LEU A 340 -25.08 -26.13 8.86
N LEU A 341 -25.70 -26.72 9.89
CA LEU A 341 -25.47 -28.10 10.31
C LEU A 341 -25.94 -29.09 9.23
N ASN A 342 -27.08 -28.83 8.59
CA ASN A 342 -27.58 -29.66 7.49
C ASN A 342 -26.63 -29.65 6.30
N ASN A 343 -26.05 -28.46 5.97
CA ASN A 343 -25.06 -28.35 4.91
C ASN A 343 -23.77 -29.12 5.25
N VAL A 344 -23.24 -29.01 6.47
CA VAL A 344 -22.08 -29.79 6.94
C VAL A 344 -22.37 -31.29 6.88
N THR A 345 -23.59 -31.70 7.22
CA THR A 345 -24.04 -33.11 7.11
C THR A 345 -24.06 -33.57 5.65
N ALA A 346 -24.51 -32.71 4.73
CA ALA A 346 -24.51 -33.03 3.30
C ALA A 346 -23.08 -33.17 2.74
N LEU A 347 -22.15 -32.30 3.15
CA LEU A 347 -20.70 -32.42 2.84
C LEU A 347 -20.14 -33.77 3.35
N GLY A 348 -20.49 -34.17 4.56
CA GLY A 348 -20.09 -35.45 5.11
C GLY A 348 -20.59 -36.65 4.29
N LYS A 349 -21.85 -36.61 3.83
CA LYS A 349 -22.43 -37.63 2.92
C LYS A 349 -21.76 -37.65 1.55
N ALA A 350 -21.32 -36.49 1.06
CA ALA A 350 -20.61 -36.36 -0.22
C ALA A 350 -19.16 -36.90 -0.18
N GLY A 351 -18.62 -37.16 1.00
CA GLY A 351 -17.29 -37.79 1.18
C GLY A 351 -16.32 -37.02 2.08
N LEU A 352 -16.68 -35.87 2.62
CA LEU A 352 -15.83 -35.08 3.54
C LEU A 352 -15.89 -35.67 4.97
N LYS A 353 -15.48 -36.95 5.15
CA LYS A 353 -15.72 -37.69 6.38
C LYS A 353 -14.74 -37.40 7.53
N LYS A 354 -13.59 -36.79 7.27
CA LYS A 354 -12.50 -36.67 8.26
C LYS A 354 -12.14 -35.23 8.61
N GLN A 355 -12.63 -34.22 7.91
CA GLN A 355 -12.32 -32.84 8.18
C GLN A 355 -13.59 -32.07 8.56
N LYS A 356 -13.62 -31.50 9.75
CA LYS A 356 -14.60 -30.49 10.10
C LYS A 356 -14.29 -29.23 9.26
N PRO A 357 -15.26 -28.65 8.51
CA PRO A 357 -15.02 -27.41 7.80
C PRO A 357 -14.56 -26.31 8.74
N GLN A 358 -13.51 -25.62 8.37
CA GLN A 358 -12.97 -24.49 9.15
C GLN A 358 -13.57 -23.16 8.76
N TYR A 359 -13.98 -23.04 7.50
CA TYR A 359 -14.50 -21.80 6.92
C TYR A 359 -15.91 -21.98 6.40
N PHE A 360 -16.70 -20.91 6.53
CA PHE A 360 -18.06 -20.79 6.00
C PHE A 360 -18.15 -19.54 5.13
N LEU A 361 -18.70 -19.64 3.93
CA LEU A 361 -19.05 -18.51 3.08
C LEU A 361 -20.57 -18.32 3.13
N ALA A 362 -21.04 -17.16 3.58
CA ALA A 362 -22.45 -16.88 3.67
C ALA A 362 -23.09 -16.74 2.27
N PRO A 363 -24.35 -17.19 2.06
CA PRO A 363 -25.08 -16.97 0.82
C PRO A 363 -25.10 -15.49 0.46
N TYR A 364 -25.03 -15.21 -0.86
CA TYR A 364 -25.03 -13.85 -1.41
C TYR A 364 -23.86 -12.98 -0.90
N GLU A 365 -22.86 -13.59 -0.19
CA GLU A 365 -21.74 -12.86 0.44
C GLU A 365 -22.25 -11.74 1.37
N TRP A 366 -23.47 -11.93 1.93
CA TRP A 366 -24.22 -10.94 2.69
C TRP A 366 -24.52 -11.43 4.11
N TYR A 367 -24.00 -10.73 5.12
CA TYR A 367 -24.01 -11.12 6.53
C TYR A 367 -23.85 -9.91 7.44
N ASN A 368 -24.05 -10.10 8.75
CA ASN A 368 -23.79 -9.13 9.79
C ASN A 368 -23.01 -9.75 10.96
N ARG A 369 -22.76 -8.96 12.00
CA ARG A 369 -22.05 -9.41 13.20
C ARG A 369 -22.74 -10.57 13.93
N ALA A 370 -24.07 -10.66 13.88
CA ALA A 370 -24.79 -11.77 14.50
C ALA A 370 -24.51 -13.09 13.79
N ILE A 371 -24.55 -13.09 12.44
CA ILE A 371 -24.23 -14.25 11.61
C ILE A 371 -22.78 -14.68 11.84
N ASN A 372 -21.82 -13.71 11.90
CA ASN A 372 -20.44 -14.03 12.20
C ASN A 372 -20.29 -14.71 13.56
N ARG A 373 -20.86 -14.13 14.63
CA ARG A 373 -20.79 -14.71 15.97
C ARG A 373 -21.38 -16.12 16.04
N TRP A 374 -22.50 -16.37 15.38
CA TRP A 374 -23.10 -17.70 15.34
C TRP A 374 -22.24 -18.72 14.58
N THR A 375 -21.55 -18.26 13.53
CA THR A 375 -20.56 -19.07 12.80
C THR A 375 -19.38 -19.47 13.70
N GLU A 376 -18.86 -18.52 14.47
CA GLU A 376 -17.77 -18.76 15.44
C GLU A 376 -18.20 -19.72 16.55
N GLU A 377 -19.41 -19.60 17.09
CA GLU A 377 -19.95 -20.51 18.08
C GLU A 377 -20.10 -21.94 17.56
N MET A 378 -20.27 -22.12 16.26
CA MET A 378 -20.23 -23.44 15.60
C MET A 378 -18.80 -23.92 15.31
N GLY A 379 -17.77 -23.13 15.67
CA GLY A 379 -16.36 -23.43 15.52
C GLY A 379 -15.84 -23.30 14.09
N MET A 380 -16.40 -22.37 13.33
CA MET A 380 -16.00 -22.01 11.96
C MET A 380 -15.65 -20.52 11.89
N THR A 381 -14.86 -20.15 10.89
CA THR A 381 -14.58 -18.74 10.55
C THR A 381 -15.42 -18.35 9.35
N LEU A 382 -16.17 -17.26 9.48
CA LEU A 382 -16.88 -16.66 8.36
C LEU A 382 -15.86 -16.02 7.41
N VAL A 383 -15.96 -16.32 6.12
CA VAL A 383 -15.08 -15.75 5.08
C VAL A 383 -15.89 -15.00 4.04
N ASN A 384 -15.26 -14.03 3.39
CA ASN A 384 -15.82 -13.36 2.22
C ASN A 384 -14.70 -12.98 1.24
N PHE A 385 -15.06 -12.66 0.00
CA PHE A 385 -14.07 -12.16 -0.96
C PHE A 385 -13.47 -10.83 -0.49
N THR A 386 -12.27 -10.54 -0.95
CA THR A 386 -11.62 -9.23 -0.68
C THR A 386 -12.39 -8.12 -1.39
N PRO A 387 -12.94 -7.14 -0.66
CA PRO A 387 -13.68 -6.03 -1.24
C PRO A 387 -12.84 -5.26 -2.28
N GLY A 388 -13.45 -4.98 -3.42
CA GLY A 388 -12.80 -4.25 -4.52
C GLY A 388 -12.27 -5.14 -5.66
N THR A 389 -12.00 -6.43 -5.44
CA THR A 389 -11.55 -7.37 -6.49
C THR A 389 -12.59 -7.49 -7.62
N GLY A 390 -13.87 -7.51 -7.26
CA GLY A 390 -14.99 -7.37 -8.19
C GLY A 390 -15.37 -8.61 -8.99
N THR A 391 -14.57 -9.67 -8.97
CA THR A 391 -14.79 -10.89 -9.76
C THR A 391 -16.09 -11.62 -9.42
N GLY A 392 -16.56 -11.53 -8.17
CA GLY A 392 -17.82 -12.12 -7.73
C GLY A 392 -19.08 -11.55 -8.41
N ALA A 393 -18.98 -10.48 -9.21
CA ALA A 393 -20.09 -9.98 -10.04
C ALA A 393 -20.28 -10.79 -11.35
N ASP A 394 -19.55 -11.86 -11.55
CA ASP A 394 -19.59 -12.73 -12.72
C ASP A 394 -20.87 -13.58 -12.84
N TYR A 395 -21.75 -13.52 -11.86
CA TYR A 395 -23.10 -14.11 -11.93
C TYR A 395 -24.11 -13.23 -12.69
N THR A 396 -23.82 -11.94 -12.88
CA THR A 396 -24.76 -10.98 -13.47
C THR A 396 -25.00 -11.26 -14.96
N THR A 397 -26.25 -11.06 -15.42
CA THR A 397 -26.67 -11.28 -16.80
C THR A 397 -26.82 -9.98 -17.58
N PRO A 398 -26.75 -9.99 -18.93
CA PRO A 398 -26.77 -8.76 -19.74
C PRO A 398 -28.02 -7.88 -19.59
N ASP A 399 -29.11 -8.40 -19.10
CA ASP A 399 -30.36 -7.67 -18.82
C ASP A 399 -30.33 -6.94 -17.46
N MET A 400 -29.36 -7.26 -16.58
CA MET A 400 -29.22 -6.60 -15.30
C MET A 400 -28.47 -5.27 -15.45
N ALA A 401 -28.94 -4.21 -14.79
CA ALA A 401 -28.21 -2.92 -14.72
C ALA A 401 -26.82 -3.05 -14.08
N SER A 402 -26.64 -4.06 -13.24
CA SER A 402 -25.37 -4.40 -12.58
C SER A 402 -24.43 -5.26 -13.43
N TYR A 403 -24.80 -5.62 -14.64
CA TYR A 403 -24.00 -6.50 -15.50
C TYR A 403 -22.59 -5.96 -15.70
N ARG A 404 -21.63 -6.87 -15.60
CA ARG A 404 -20.21 -6.61 -15.86
C ARG A 404 -19.64 -7.75 -16.70
N SER A 405 -19.06 -7.42 -17.86
CA SER A 405 -18.44 -8.42 -18.72
C SER A 405 -17.20 -9.04 -18.07
N SER A 406 -16.79 -10.21 -18.52
CA SER A 406 -15.57 -10.87 -18.04
C SER A 406 -14.32 -10.02 -18.29
N ASP A 407 -14.24 -9.30 -19.42
CA ASP A 407 -13.15 -8.34 -19.67
C ASP A 407 -13.13 -7.24 -18.62
N TYR A 408 -14.29 -6.62 -18.33
CA TYR A 408 -14.37 -5.59 -17.28
C TYR A 408 -13.94 -6.12 -15.91
N LEU A 409 -14.34 -7.35 -15.55
CA LEU A 409 -13.98 -7.94 -14.25
C LEU A 409 -12.48 -8.23 -14.14
N ILE A 410 -11.85 -8.69 -15.23
CA ILE A 410 -10.40 -8.90 -15.31
C ILE A 410 -9.64 -7.57 -15.22
N GLU A 411 -10.06 -6.54 -15.96
CA GLU A 411 -9.48 -5.21 -15.90
C GLU A 411 -9.61 -4.58 -14.50
N ARG A 412 -10.78 -4.76 -13.86
CA ARG A 412 -11.02 -4.30 -12.50
C ARG A 412 -10.09 -4.99 -11.48
N LEU A 413 -9.90 -6.30 -11.60
CA LEU A 413 -8.98 -7.05 -10.74
C LEU A 413 -7.53 -6.58 -10.94
N ALA A 414 -7.12 -6.34 -12.19
CA ALA A 414 -5.80 -5.80 -12.51
C ALA A 414 -5.60 -4.37 -11.98
N SER A 415 -6.65 -3.54 -12.09
CA SER A 415 -6.64 -2.19 -11.51
C SER A 415 -6.55 -2.22 -9.97
N PHE A 416 -7.28 -3.13 -9.35
CA PHE A 416 -7.21 -3.34 -7.89
C PHE A 416 -5.78 -3.75 -7.47
N GLU A 417 -5.18 -4.71 -8.17
CA GLU A 417 -3.80 -5.14 -7.90
C GLU A 417 -2.81 -3.99 -7.99
N LYS A 418 -2.93 -3.16 -9.01
CA LYS A 418 -2.03 -2.02 -9.24
C LYS A 418 -2.20 -0.90 -8.21
N ASN A 419 -3.44 -0.61 -7.79
CA ASN A 419 -3.79 0.60 -7.02
C ASN A 419 -4.01 0.32 -5.52
N THR A 420 -3.94 -0.94 -5.09
CA THR A 420 -4.13 -1.30 -3.68
C THR A 420 -2.79 -1.66 -3.06
N ALA A 421 -2.52 -1.11 -1.88
CA ALA A 421 -1.36 -1.51 -1.09
C ALA A 421 -1.38 -3.03 -0.86
N GLY A 422 -0.24 -3.69 -1.14
CA GLY A 422 -0.16 -5.15 -1.09
C GLY A 422 -0.77 -5.87 -2.29
N GLY A 423 -1.38 -5.17 -3.23
CA GLY A 423 -1.97 -5.76 -4.43
C GLY A 423 -2.97 -6.86 -4.10
N LEU A 424 -2.78 -8.04 -4.68
CA LEU A 424 -3.58 -9.23 -4.42
C LEU A 424 -2.96 -10.16 -3.37
N ASN A 425 -1.89 -9.77 -2.65
CA ASN A 425 -1.32 -10.63 -1.62
C ASN A 425 -2.35 -10.93 -0.51
N GLY A 426 -2.62 -12.21 -0.26
CA GLY A 426 -3.64 -12.68 0.67
C GLY A 426 -5.08 -12.51 0.20
N ALA A 427 -5.33 -11.97 -0.98
CA ALA A 427 -6.67 -11.71 -1.48
C ALA A 427 -7.48 -12.98 -1.68
N LEU A 428 -8.73 -12.95 -1.24
CA LEU A 428 -9.75 -13.96 -1.49
C LEU A 428 -10.52 -13.55 -2.74
N VAL A 429 -10.34 -14.28 -3.84
CA VAL A 429 -10.90 -13.96 -5.16
C VAL A 429 -12.01 -14.93 -5.49
N LEU A 430 -13.25 -14.46 -5.50
CA LEU A 430 -14.44 -15.26 -5.73
C LEU A 430 -14.78 -15.34 -7.23
N ILE A 431 -15.06 -16.54 -7.71
CA ILE A 431 -15.53 -16.84 -9.07
C ILE A 431 -16.65 -17.90 -8.98
N HIS A 432 -17.73 -17.73 -9.74
CA HIS A 432 -18.82 -18.70 -9.80
C HIS A 432 -18.53 -19.79 -10.84
N PRO A 433 -18.56 -21.09 -10.46
CA PRO A 433 -18.31 -22.21 -11.37
C PRO A 433 -19.45 -22.46 -12.35
N GLY A 434 -20.54 -21.77 -12.19
CA GLY A 434 -21.70 -21.82 -13.08
C GLY A 434 -22.55 -20.60 -12.86
N THR A 435 -23.23 -20.17 -13.93
CA THR A 435 -24.08 -18.97 -13.92
C THR A 435 -25.26 -19.18 -14.86
N ASP A 436 -26.28 -18.32 -14.75
CA ASP A 436 -27.44 -18.36 -15.63
C ASP A 436 -27.04 -18.46 -17.12
N GLN A 437 -27.81 -19.21 -17.90
CA GLN A 437 -27.56 -19.41 -19.33
C GLN A 437 -27.64 -18.11 -20.16
N ALA A 438 -28.39 -17.11 -19.70
CA ALA A 438 -28.45 -15.79 -20.32
C ALA A 438 -27.06 -15.07 -20.29
N ARG A 439 -26.19 -15.43 -19.35
CA ARG A 439 -24.79 -14.99 -19.37
C ARG A 439 -23.98 -15.94 -20.26
N THR A 440 -23.69 -15.53 -21.48
CA THR A 440 -22.82 -16.26 -22.41
C THR A 440 -21.34 -16.00 -22.21
N ASP A 441 -21.01 -14.86 -21.61
CA ASP A 441 -19.66 -14.41 -21.26
C ASP A 441 -19.28 -14.97 -19.86
N LYS A 442 -18.70 -16.15 -19.83
CA LYS A 442 -18.40 -16.90 -18.61
C LYS A 442 -16.96 -16.63 -18.11
N LEU A 443 -16.81 -15.96 -16.95
CA LEU A 443 -15.49 -15.62 -16.40
C LEU A 443 -14.65 -16.87 -16.12
N TYR A 444 -15.25 -17.97 -15.65
CA TYR A 444 -14.52 -19.19 -15.35
C TYR A 444 -13.78 -19.77 -16.58
N LEU A 445 -14.22 -19.49 -17.80
CA LEU A 445 -13.50 -19.90 -19.02
C LEU A 445 -12.16 -19.16 -19.21
N ARG A 446 -12.00 -18.02 -18.56
CA ARG A 446 -10.79 -17.19 -18.59
C ARG A 446 -9.87 -17.46 -17.36
N LEU A 447 -10.20 -18.47 -16.51
CA LEU A 447 -9.45 -18.76 -15.29
C LEU A 447 -7.98 -19.08 -15.55
N GLY A 448 -7.69 -19.85 -16.62
CA GLY A 448 -6.32 -20.20 -16.98
C GLY A 448 -5.47 -18.97 -17.32
N GLU A 449 -6.01 -18.07 -18.13
CA GLU A 449 -5.36 -16.79 -18.48
C GLU A 449 -5.10 -15.93 -17.23
N LEU A 450 -6.07 -15.85 -16.35
CA LEU A 450 -5.96 -15.09 -15.11
C LEU A 450 -4.86 -15.67 -14.19
N ILE A 451 -4.81 -16.98 -14.03
CA ILE A 451 -3.78 -17.65 -13.22
C ILE A 451 -2.40 -17.40 -13.83
N ASP A 452 -2.22 -17.61 -15.12
CA ASP A 452 -0.94 -17.45 -15.80
C ASP A 452 -0.44 -16.00 -15.66
N PHE A 453 -1.32 -15.00 -15.90
CA PHE A 453 -0.98 -13.58 -15.76
C PHE A 453 -0.48 -13.21 -14.36
N TYR A 454 -1.10 -13.71 -13.30
CA TYR A 454 -0.65 -13.39 -11.94
C TYR A 454 0.54 -14.24 -11.49
N THR A 455 0.70 -15.45 -12.02
CA THR A 455 1.91 -16.26 -11.81
C THR A 455 3.13 -15.57 -12.39
N ASP A 456 3.03 -15.01 -13.58
CA ASP A 456 4.12 -14.23 -14.22
C ASP A 456 4.48 -12.97 -13.40
N LYS A 457 3.55 -12.44 -12.62
CA LYS A 457 3.80 -11.35 -11.65
C LYS A 457 4.34 -11.83 -10.30
N GLY A 458 4.63 -13.12 -10.16
CA GLY A 458 5.19 -13.73 -8.95
C GLY A 458 4.16 -14.07 -7.87
N TYR A 459 2.86 -14.12 -8.18
CA TYR A 459 1.87 -14.65 -7.26
C TYR A 459 1.82 -16.18 -7.31
N ILE A 460 1.58 -16.79 -6.16
CA ILE A 460 1.22 -18.20 -6.03
C ILE A 460 -0.26 -18.32 -5.67
N PHE A 461 -0.87 -19.43 -6.04
CA PHE A 461 -2.28 -19.67 -5.74
C PHE A 461 -2.42 -20.73 -4.65
N LYS A 462 -3.24 -20.45 -3.64
CA LYS A 462 -3.45 -21.31 -2.48
C LYS A 462 -4.94 -21.55 -2.23
N LYS A 463 -5.24 -22.66 -1.52
CA LYS A 463 -6.54 -22.86 -0.88
C LYS A 463 -6.54 -22.32 0.55
N LEU A 464 -7.68 -22.02 1.11
CA LEU A 464 -7.89 -21.75 2.53
C LEU A 464 -7.54 -22.95 3.42
#